data_7e0e75db4e503a03a1650dbf1b03f0f8
#
_entry.id   7e0e75db4e503a03a1650dbf1b03f0f8
#
_cell.length_a   1.000
_cell.length_b   1.000
_cell.length_c   1.000
_cell.angle_alpha   90.00
_cell.angle_beta   90.00
_cell.angle_gamma   90.00
#
_symmetry.space_group_name_H-M   'P 1'
#
loop_
_entity.id
_entity.type
_entity.pdbx_description
1 polymer ?
#
loop_
_entity_poly.entity_id
_entity_poly.type
_entity_poly.pdbx_seq_one_letter_code
_entity_poly.pdbx_strand_id
1 'polypeptide(L)'
;ASEAVSEEGLRQALKKHAVTFEIKPEQGDLVVDVYGTAAHASTPKLGVNAIGELMAALAEAGVQDDFVEFYNRRIGTSCDGAGCDCQVEDEYGPLTFSNGIIKMENGVIHGTIDIRFPVTMNSGQIINRIEAALAGETQGKITVRSRTEPLFFPIDSPLVSRLLQAYQEVTGDLETKPITMGGGTYAKGIHNCIAFGCEFMGEDCHIHDANEFVRIDCLLQQAEIYVHALMKLLEA
;
A
#
# COMPACT_ATOMS: atom_id res chain seq x y z
N ALA A 1 17.26 25.08 -22.46
CA ALA A 1 15.93 25.67 -22.36
C ALA A 1 14.95 24.61 -22.80
N SER A 2 14.19 24.03 -21.87
CA SER A 2 13.05 23.18 -22.24
C SER A 2 12.06 24.04 -23.00
N GLU A 3 11.53 23.58 -24.11
CA GLU A 3 10.39 24.23 -24.74
C GLU A 3 9.29 24.31 -23.68
N ALA A 4 8.76 25.51 -23.48
CA ALA A 4 7.76 25.73 -22.44
C ALA A 4 6.51 24.91 -22.78
N VAL A 5 6.13 24.01 -21.88
CA VAL A 5 4.90 23.24 -22.00
C VAL A 5 3.72 24.21 -22.01
N SER A 6 2.85 24.09 -23.00
CA SER A 6 1.69 24.96 -23.10
C SER A 6 0.63 24.55 -22.07
N GLU A 7 -0.06 25.51 -21.45
CA GLU A 7 -1.19 25.24 -20.57
C GLU A 7 -2.21 24.30 -21.23
N GLU A 8 -2.53 24.54 -22.49
CA GLU A 8 -3.50 23.73 -23.23
C GLU A 8 -3.02 22.28 -23.42
N GLY A 9 -1.73 22.07 -23.74
CA GLY A 9 -1.15 20.73 -23.85
C GLY A 9 -1.23 19.96 -22.53
N LEU A 10 -0.88 20.60 -21.42
CA LEU A 10 -0.95 19.99 -20.09
C LEU A 10 -2.41 19.70 -19.69
N ARG A 11 -3.33 20.62 -19.98
CA ARG A 11 -4.77 20.43 -19.74
C ARG A 11 -5.34 19.26 -20.53
N GLN A 12 -4.93 19.07 -21.77
CA GLN A 12 -5.34 17.95 -22.60
C GLN A 12 -4.77 16.62 -22.09
N ALA A 13 -3.52 16.61 -21.63
CA ALA A 13 -2.92 15.44 -21.02
C ALA A 13 -3.68 15.04 -19.74
N LEU A 14 -3.88 15.96 -18.79
CA LEU A 14 -4.57 15.71 -17.52
C LEU A 14 -6.02 15.21 -17.70
N LYS A 15 -6.73 15.63 -18.73
CA LYS A 15 -8.10 15.16 -19.04
C LYS A 15 -8.18 13.66 -19.36
N LYS A 16 -7.08 13.01 -19.70
CA LYS A 16 -7.03 11.55 -19.97
C LYS A 16 -6.89 10.73 -18.70
N HIS A 17 -6.53 11.37 -17.60
CA HIS A 17 -6.26 10.75 -16.31
C HIS A 17 -7.49 10.82 -15.40
N ALA A 18 -7.61 9.87 -14.47
CA ALA A 18 -8.75 9.76 -13.53
C ALA A 18 -8.62 10.74 -12.35
N VAL A 19 -8.30 12.01 -12.63
CA VAL A 19 -8.07 13.06 -11.62
C VAL A 19 -8.91 14.30 -11.91
N THR A 20 -9.18 15.08 -10.88
CA THR A 20 -9.61 16.48 -11.04
C THR A 20 -8.40 17.39 -10.90
N PHE A 21 -8.41 18.55 -11.56
CA PHE A 21 -7.26 19.45 -11.55
C PHE A 21 -7.64 20.91 -11.74
N GLU A 22 -6.77 21.79 -11.25
CA GLU A 22 -6.80 23.22 -11.52
C GLU A 22 -5.43 23.66 -12.07
N ILE A 23 -5.43 24.51 -13.08
CA ILE A 23 -4.22 25.13 -13.63
C ILE A 23 -4.38 26.64 -13.54
N LYS A 24 -3.43 27.29 -12.89
CA LYS A 24 -3.42 28.75 -12.66
C LYS A 24 -2.08 29.33 -13.10
N PRO A 25 -2.04 30.38 -13.93
CA PRO A 25 -0.81 31.12 -14.18
C PRO A 25 -0.45 31.94 -12.93
N GLU A 26 0.79 31.84 -12.49
CA GLU A 26 1.31 32.59 -11.34
C GLU A 26 2.74 33.02 -11.62
N GLN A 27 2.98 34.35 -11.63
CA GLN A 27 4.30 35.00 -11.81
C GLN A 27 5.10 34.52 -13.05
N GLY A 28 4.39 34.08 -14.11
CA GLY A 28 5.01 33.59 -15.33
C GLY A 28 5.18 32.08 -15.41
N ASP A 29 4.86 31.38 -14.31
CA ASP A 29 4.82 29.91 -14.22
C ASP A 29 3.38 29.39 -14.28
N LEU A 30 3.23 28.07 -14.41
CA LEU A 30 1.95 27.37 -14.26
C LEU A 30 1.94 26.63 -12.93
N VAL A 31 1.00 26.97 -12.06
CA VAL A 31 0.70 26.20 -10.85
C VAL A 31 -0.40 25.19 -11.19
N VAL A 32 -0.15 23.93 -10.90
CA VAL A 32 -1.05 22.82 -11.21
C VAL A 32 -1.40 22.07 -9.93
N ASP A 33 -2.67 22.16 -9.54
CA ASP A 33 -3.22 21.38 -8.45
C ASP A 33 -3.94 20.15 -9.02
N VAL A 34 -3.58 18.95 -8.56
CA VAL A 34 -4.17 17.69 -9.02
C VAL A 34 -4.73 16.92 -7.82
N TYR A 35 -5.97 16.47 -7.94
CA TYR A 35 -6.70 15.79 -6.89
C TYR A 35 -7.03 14.37 -7.32
N GLY A 36 -6.55 13.40 -6.55
CA GLY A 36 -6.81 11.97 -6.72
C GLY A 36 -7.86 11.46 -5.73
N THR A 37 -7.83 10.15 -5.52
CA THR A 37 -8.66 9.46 -4.52
C THR A 37 -7.75 8.73 -3.54
N ALA A 38 -7.88 9.02 -2.25
CA ALA A 38 -7.07 8.38 -1.22
C ALA A 38 -7.38 6.88 -1.13
N ALA A 39 -6.33 6.08 -0.90
CA ALA A 39 -6.45 4.67 -0.58
C ALA A 39 -5.36 4.25 0.38
N HIS A 40 -5.60 3.19 1.14
CA HIS A 40 -4.59 2.62 2.00
C HIS A 40 -3.42 2.04 1.19
N ALA A 41 -2.18 2.14 1.69
CA ALA A 41 -0.99 1.68 0.96
C ALA A 41 -0.97 0.17 0.65
N SER A 42 -1.75 -0.66 1.38
CA SER A 42 -1.93 -2.08 1.07
C SER A 42 -2.94 -2.36 -0.03
N THR A 43 -3.77 -1.38 -0.38
CA THR A 43 -4.81 -1.49 -1.42
C THR A 43 -4.79 -0.27 -2.35
N PRO A 44 -3.63 0.12 -2.90
CA PRO A 44 -3.48 1.37 -3.64
C PRO A 44 -4.33 1.41 -4.92
N LYS A 45 -4.70 0.27 -5.46
CA LYS A 45 -5.58 0.13 -6.65
C LYS A 45 -7.02 0.58 -6.40
N LEU A 46 -7.44 0.76 -5.15
CA LEU A 46 -8.76 1.30 -4.79
C LEU A 46 -8.79 2.84 -4.85
N GLY A 47 -7.63 3.48 -4.99
CA GLY A 47 -7.49 4.92 -5.11
C GLY A 47 -6.94 5.37 -6.44
N VAL A 48 -6.69 6.68 -6.54
CA VAL A 48 -6.03 7.32 -7.67
C VAL A 48 -4.89 8.18 -7.12
N ASN A 49 -3.65 7.81 -7.42
CA ASN A 49 -2.47 8.54 -6.93
C ASN A 49 -2.23 9.80 -7.76
N ALA A 50 -2.61 10.97 -7.23
CA ALA A 50 -2.46 12.26 -7.89
C ALA A 50 -1.01 12.55 -8.35
N ILE A 51 0.00 12.08 -7.60
CA ILE A 51 1.41 12.26 -7.96
C ILE A 51 1.73 11.48 -9.24
N GLY A 52 1.35 10.20 -9.29
CA GLY A 52 1.59 9.35 -10.46
C GLY A 52 0.90 9.87 -11.71
N GLU A 53 -0.37 10.25 -11.58
CA GLU A 53 -1.15 10.79 -12.70
C GLU A 53 -0.60 12.13 -13.19
N LEU A 54 -0.14 13.01 -12.29
CA LEU A 54 0.53 14.26 -12.67
C LEU A 54 1.84 13.98 -13.42
N MET A 55 2.69 13.08 -12.94
CA MET A 55 3.96 12.75 -13.61
C MET A 55 3.74 12.13 -14.99
N ALA A 56 2.72 11.28 -15.13
CA ALA A 56 2.34 10.74 -16.44
C ALA A 56 1.84 11.84 -17.40
N ALA A 57 0.97 12.72 -16.91
CA ALA A 57 0.46 13.84 -17.70
C ALA A 57 1.55 14.84 -18.12
N LEU A 58 2.54 15.11 -17.25
CA LEU A 58 3.70 15.94 -17.57
C LEU A 58 4.52 15.34 -18.72
N ALA A 59 4.80 14.02 -18.67
CA ALA A 59 5.50 13.33 -19.75
C ALA A 59 4.70 13.35 -21.06
N GLU A 60 3.38 13.13 -21.02
CA GLU A 60 2.50 13.21 -22.20
C GLU A 60 2.42 14.63 -22.77
N ALA A 61 2.51 15.66 -21.96
CA ALA A 61 2.56 17.06 -22.38
C ALA A 61 3.93 17.45 -22.95
N GLY A 62 4.92 16.53 -22.95
CA GLY A 62 6.25 16.75 -23.52
C GLY A 62 7.24 17.46 -22.58
N VAL A 63 7.01 17.43 -21.27
CA VAL A 63 7.97 17.97 -20.28
C VAL A 63 9.26 17.14 -20.36
N GLN A 64 10.37 17.80 -20.66
CA GLN A 64 11.71 17.21 -20.66
C GLN A 64 12.38 17.50 -19.32
N ASP A 65 12.23 16.57 -18.35
CA ASP A 65 12.76 16.69 -17.01
C ASP A 65 13.22 15.31 -16.52
N ASP A 66 14.43 15.22 -16.01
CA ASP A 66 15.08 13.98 -15.59
C ASP A 66 14.28 13.26 -14.50
N PHE A 67 13.65 14.03 -13.59
CA PHE A 67 12.85 13.44 -12.52
C PHE A 67 11.51 12.91 -13.04
N VAL A 68 10.84 13.62 -13.95
CA VAL A 68 9.60 13.15 -14.61
C VAL A 68 9.87 11.85 -15.37
N GLU A 69 10.97 11.77 -16.11
CA GLU A 69 11.39 10.55 -16.80
C GLU A 69 11.68 9.40 -15.83
N PHE A 70 12.49 9.67 -14.79
CA PHE A 70 12.81 8.71 -13.74
C PHE A 70 11.56 8.17 -13.08
N TYR A 71 10.64 9.07 -12.67
CA TYR A 71 9.41 8.70 -11.99
C TYR A 71 8.57 7.75 -12.84
N ASN A 72 8.30 8.13 -14.09
CA ASN A 72 7.46 7.32 -14.99
C ASN A 72 8.09 5.96 -15.30
N ARG A 73 9.43 5.90 -15.42
CA ARG A 73 10.16 4.65 -15.69
C ARG A 73 10.23 3.73 -14.47
N ARG A 74 10.43 4.29 -13.25
CA ARG A 74 10.75 3.51 -12.06
C ARG A 74 9.60 3.34 -11.09
N ILE A 75 8.72 4.32 -10.99
CA ILE A 75 7.59 4.32 -10.06
C ILE A 75 6.28 4.12 -10.83
N GLY A 76 5.97 5.05 -11.72
CA GLY A 76 4.78 4.99 -12.57
C GLY A 76 3.47 5.05 -11.78
N THR A 77 2.40 4.56 -12.40
CA THR A 77 1.04 4.52 -11.85
C THR A 77 0.56 3.11 -11.49
N SER A 78 1.33 2.05 -11.82
CA SER A 78 0.88 0.65 -11.70
C SER A 78 0.76 0.15 -10.27
N CYS A 79 1.43 0.78 -9.31
CA CYS A 79 1.45 0.40 -7.89
C CYS A 79 1.91 -1.04 -7.60
N ASP A 80 2.66 -1.67 -8.49
CA ASP A 80 3.13 -3.06 -8.40
C ASP A 80 4.66 -3.21 -8.34
N GLY A 81 5.39 -2.09 -8.45
CA GLY A 81 6.84 -2.06 -8.41
C GLY A 81 7.54 -2.61 -9.66
N ALA A 82 6.83 -2.78 -10.78
CA ALA A 82 7.40 -3.30 -12.04
C ALA A 82 8.64 -2.52 -12.50
N GLY A 83 8.62 -1.19 -12.39
CA GLY A 83 9.76 -0.33 -12.75
C GLY A 83 11.01 -0.53 -11.90
N CYS A 84 10.87 -1.19 -10.75
CA CYS A 84 11.96 -1.54 -9.82
C CYS A 84 12.19 -3.06 -9.72
N ASP A 85 11.70 -3.83 -10.69
CA ASP A 85 11.81 -5.30 -10.72
C ASP A 85 11.22 -6.00 -9.49
N CYS A 86 10.19 -5.37 -8.90
CA CYS A 86 9.52 -5.81 -7.69
C CYS A 86 8.11 -6.37 -7.91
N GLN A 87 7.69 -6.57 -9.15
CA GLN A 87 6.41 -7.18 -9.48
C GLN A 87 6.43 -8.68 -9.12
N VAL A 88 6.12 -8.96 -7.87
CA VAL A 88 6.11 -10.30 -7.28
C VAL A 88 4.79 -10.57 -6.58
N GLU A 89 4.37 -11.84 -6.55
CA GLU A 89 3.18 -12.31 -5.87
C GLU A 89 3.38 -13.71 -5.31
N ASP A 90 2.58 -14.09 -4.33
CA ASP A 90 2.44 -15.46 -3.84
C ASP A 90 0.96 -15.85 -3.74
N GLU A 91 0.65 -16.99 -3.17
CA GLU A 91 -0.73 -17.45 -2.97
C GLU A 91 -1.57 -16.55 -2.05
N TYR A 92 -0.93 -15.65 -1.29
CA TYR A 92 -1.57 -14.70 -0.37
C TYR A 92 -1.73 -13.30 -0.95
N GLY A 93 -1.15 -13.02 -2.11
CA GLY A 93 -1.35 -11.78 -2.83
C GLY A 93 -0.09 -11.13 -3.42
N PRO A 94 -0.28 -10.07 -4.20
CA PRO A 94 0.79 -9.36 -4.86
C PRO A 94 1.48 -8.33 -3.95
N LEU A 95 2.70 -7.94 -4.34
CA LEU A 95 3.36 -6.76 -3.80
C LEU A 95 2.57 -5.48 -4.15
N THR A 96 2.50 -4.55 -3.21
CA THR A 96 2.04 -3.18 -3.46
C THR A 96 3.17 -2.19 -3.29
N PHE A 97 3.21 -1.18 -4.15
CA PHE A 97 4.27 -0.19 -4.26
C PHE A 97 3.63 1.20 -4.34
N SER A 98 3.53 1.90 -3.22
CA SER A 98 2.76 3.15 -3.13
C SER A 98 3.68 4.33 -2.84
N ASN A 99 3.74 5.29 -3.76
CA ASN A 99 4.40 6.57 -3.53
C ASN A 99 3.40 7.54 -2.87
N GLY A 100 3.58 7.81 -1.59
CA GLY A 100 2.66 8.64 -0.80
C GLY A 100 3.04 10.11 -0.74
N ILE A 101 4.32 10.46 -0.85
CA ILE A 101 4.80 11.82 -0.68
C ILE A 101 5.93 12.11 -1.66
N ILE A 102 5.88 13.29 -2.29
CA ILE A 102 7.02 13.93 -2.95
C ILE A 102 7.11 15.38 -2.48
N LYS A 103 8.31 15.82 -2.15
CA LYS A 103 8.61 17.22 -1.80
C LYS A 103 9.95 17.62 -2.40
N MET A 104 10.03 18.87 -2.84
CA MET A 104 11.30 19.48 -3.22
C MET A 104 11.75 20.43 -2.10
N GLU A 105 12.94 20.21 -1.56
CA GLU A 105 13.54 21.03 -0.53
C GLU A 105 15.01 21.33 -0.89
N ASN A 106 15.39 22.61 -0.95
CA ASN A 106 16.74 23.05 -1.31
C ASN A 106 17.29 22.45 -2.62
N GLY A 107 16.43 22.29 -3.63
CA GLY A 107 16.80 21.74 -4.93
C GLY A 107 16.94 20.21 -4.96
N VAL A 108 16.58 19.53 -3.88
CA VAL A 108 16.56 18.06 -3.79
C VAL A 108 15.12 17.56 -3.70
N ILE A 109 14.79 16.57 -4.51
CA ILE A 109 13.48 15.93 -4.46
C ILE A 109 13.54 14.75 -3.49
N HIS A 110 12.64 14.75 -2.52
CA HIS A 110 12.45 13.68 -1.54
C HIS A 110 11.13 12.98 -1.79
N GLY A 111 11.17 11.68 -2.01
CA GLY A 111 9.97 10.84 -2.16
C GLY A 111 9.94 9.74 -1.09
N THR A 112 8.72 9.31 -0.71
CA THR A 112 8.52 8.13 0.15
C THR A 112 7.71 7.09 -0.60
N ILE A 113 8.13 5.84 -0.45
CA ILE A 113 7.43 4.69 -1.02
C ILE A 113 7.13 3.73 0.12
N ASP A 114 5.86 3.36 0.28
CA ASP A 114 5.41 2.29 1.16
C ASP A 114 5.28 1.01 0.31
N ILE A 115 5.94 -0.05 0.75
CA ILE A 115 5.97 -1.33 0.04
C ILE A 115 5.42 -2.41 0.97
N ARG A 116 4.35 -3.09 0.52
CA ARG A 116 3.85 -4.31 1.15
C ARG A 116 4.16 -5.46 0.23
N PHE A 117 4.77 -6.51 0.75
CA PHE A 117 5.27 -7.61 -0.05
C PHE A 117 4.75 -8.96 0.44
N PRO A 118 4.74 -9.98 -0.43
CA PRO A 118 4.25 -11.32 -0.12
C PRO A 118 4.86 -11.91 1.14
N VAL A 119 4.05 -12.63 1.91
CA VAL A 119 4.46 -13.19 3.22
C VAL A 119 5.52 -14.28 3.10
N THR A 120 5.71 -14.85 1.92
CA THR A 120 6.77 -15.84 1.62
C THR A 120 8.12 -15.20 1.33
N MET A 121 8.19 -13.85 1.26
CA MET A 121 9.41 -13.09 1.02
C MET A 121 9.86 -12.32 2.27
N ASN A 122 11.10 -11.86 2.26
CA ASN A 122 11.64 -10.97 3.29
C ASN A 122 12.03 -9.62 2.71
N SER A 123 12.11 -8.61 3.56
CA SER A 123 12.42 -7.25 3.17
C SER A 123 13.77 -7.10 2.45
N GLY A 124 14.77 -7.94 2.81
CA GLY A 124 16.08 -7.94 2.16
C GLY A 124 16.01 -8.31 0.69
N GLN A 125 15.17 -9.28 0.32
CA GLN A 125 14.96 -9.66 -1.08
C GLN A 125 14.36 -8.51 -1.90
N ILE A 126 13.41 -7.78 -1.33
CA ILE A 126 12.78 -6.62 -2.00
C ILE A 126 13.78 -5.46 -2.15
N ILE A 127 14.51 -5.13 -1.09
CA ILE A 127 15.53 -4.08 -1.10
C ILE A 127 16.59 -4.38 -2.18
N ASN A 128 17.11 -5.61 -2.21
CA ASN A 128 18.12 -5.99 -3.20
C ASN A 128 17.63 -5.87 -4.65
N ARG A 129 16.36 -6.15 -4.93
CA ARG A 129 15.76 -5.94 -6.26
C ARG A 129 15.73 -4.47 -6.63
N ILE A 130 15.26 -3.62 -5.72
CA ILE A 130 15.20 -2.17 -5.93
C ILE A 130 16.60 -1.60 -6.14
N GLU A 131 17.57 -1.96 -5.30
CA GLU A 131 18.95 -1.51 -5.45
C GLU A 131 19.57 -1.95 -6.78
N ALA A 132 19.34 -3.19 -7.20
CA ALA A 132 19.81 -3.69 -8.50
C ALA A 132 19.16 -2.94 -9.67
N ALA A 133 17.84 -2.70 -9.62
CA ALA A 133 17.11 -1.97 -10.66
C ALA A 133 17.58 -0.51 -10.77
N LEU A 134 18.00 0.10 -9.64
CA LEU A 134 18.44 1.49 -9.59
C LEU A 134 19.95 1.68 -9.64
N ALA A 135 20.75 0.62 -9.82
CA ALA A 135 22.22 0.70 -9.83
C ALA A 135 22.80 1.63 -10.93
N GLY A 136 22.04 1.87 -12.01
CA GLY A 136 22.42 2.81 -13.07
C GLY A 136 21.96 4.26 -12.85
N GLU A 137 21.19 4.53 -11.80
CA GLU A 137 20.65 5.87 -11.50
C GLU A 137 21.66 6.64 -10.64
N THR A 138 22.43 7.54 -11.27
CA THR A 138 23.56 8.22 -10.60
C THR A 138 23.16 9.43 -9.75
N GLN A 139 21.95 9.96 -9.94
CA GLN A 139 21.47 11.19 -9.28
C GLN A 139 20.59 10.91 -8.05
N GLY A 140 20.26 9.66 -7.78
CA GLY A 140 19.37 9.27 -6.69
C GLY A 140 20.06 8.49 -5.59
N LYS A 141 19.49 8.56 -4.37
CA LYS A 141 19.91 7.75 -3.22
C LYS A 141 18.69 7.12 -2.57
N ILE A 142 18.76 5.81 -2.33
CA ILE A 142 17.77 5.10 -1.53
C ILE A 142 18.17 5.12 -0.05
N THR A 143 17.17 5.28 0.81
CA THR A 143 17.31 5.13 2.25
C THR A 143 16.14 4.33 2.79
N VAL A 144 16.41 3.21 3.42
CA VAL A 144 15.39 2.41 4.12
C VAL A 144 15.06 3.11 5.43
N ARG A 145 13.86 3.67 5.55
CA ARG A 145 13.40 4.42 6.74
C ARG A 145 12.84 3.51 7.82
N SER A 146 12.10 2.48 7.40
CA SER A 146 11.48 1.50 8.28
C SER A 146 11.50 0.14 7.61
N ARG A 147 11.60 -0.90 8.42
CA ARG A 147 11.69 -2.28 7.96
C ARG A 147 10.93 -3.18 8.93
N THR A 148 9.96 -3.90 8.40
CA THR A 148 9.17 -4.85 9.19
C THR A 148 8.97 -6.12 8.36
N GLU A 149 9.34 -7.26 8.94
CA GLU A 149 9.11 -8.55 8.29
C GLU A 149 7.64 -8.97 8.38
N PRO A 150 7.15 -9.80 7.46
CA PRO A 150 5.82 -10.36 7.54
C PRO A 150 5.62 -11.16 8.84
N LEU A 151 4.42 -11.12 9.38
CA LEU A 151 3.96 -12.04 10.39
C LEU A 151 3.13 -13.11 9.70
N PHE A 152 3.63 -14.35 9.70
CA PHE A 152 2.98 -15.44 8.99
C PHE A 152 3.06 -16.74 9.78
N PHE A 153 1.93 -17.43 9.87
CA PHE A 153 1.81 -18.79 10.39
C PHE A 153 1.03 -19.63 9.38
N PRO A 154 1.53 -20.83 9.01
CA PRO A 154 0.77 -21.74 8.16
C PRO A 154 -0.61 -22.04 8.74
N ILE A 155 -1.60 -22.23 7.87
CA ILE A 155 -2.99 -22.48 8.27
C ILE A 155 -3.14 -23.76 9.10
N ASP A 156 -2.29 -24.75 8.86
CA ASP A 156 -2.23 -26.03 9.57
C ASP A 156 -1.38 -26.00 10.84
N SER A 157 -0.78 -24.85 11.17
CA SER A 157 -0.05 -24.70 12.42
C SER A 157 -0.99 -24.87 13.62
N PRO A 158 -0.52 -25.44 14.74
CA PRO A 158 -1.37 -25.67 15.93
C PRO A 158 -2.05 -24.38 16.41
N LEU A 159 -1.35 -23.24 16.36
CA LEU A 159 -1.91 -21.95 16.77
C LEU A 159 -3.09 -21.54 15.88
N VAL A 160 -2.89 -21.51 14.56
CA VAL A 160 -3.93 -21.07 13.61
C VAL A 160 -5.11 -22.04 13.60
N SER A 161 -4.85 -23.37 13.58
CA SER A 161 -5.90 -24.40 13.60
C SER A 161 -6.84 -24.25 14.82
N ARG A 162 -6.30 -24.00 16.01
CA ARG A 162 -7.11 -23.86 17.24
C ARG A 162 -7.94 -22.56 17.22
N LEU A 163 -7.36 -21.47 16.75
CA LEU A 163 -8.07 -20.20 16.62
C LEU A 163 -9.21 -20.32 15.58
N LEU A 164 -8.94 -20.97 14.45
CA LEU A 164 -9.95 -21.23 13.43
C LEU A 164 -11.09 -22.11 13.96
N GLN A 165 -10.78 -23.17 14.72
CA GLN A 165 -11.80 -24.01 15.36
C GLN A 165 -12.66 -23.21 16.34
N ALA A 166 -12.07 -22.32 17.15
CA ALA A 166 -12.82 -21.46 18.06
C ALA A 166 -13.78 -20.55 17.31
N TYR A 167 -13.33 -19.94 16.21
CA TYR A 167 -14.17 -19.13 15.32
C TYR A 167 -15.34 -19.94 14.75
N GLN A 168 -15.04 -21.11 14.18
CA GLN A 168 -16.05 -21.97 13.54
C GLN A 168 -17.11 -22.50 14.54
N GLU A 169 -16.70 -22.84 15.76
CA GLU A 169 -17.64 -23.30 16.81
C GLU A 169 -18.65 -22.23 17.24
N VAL A 170 -18.21 -20.98 17.32
CA VAL A 170 -19.08 -19.89 17.74
C VAL A 170 -19.92 -19.33 16.61
N THR A 171 -19.33 -19.19 15.43
CA THR A 171 -20.02 -18.57 14.29
C THR A 171 -20.84 -19.54 13.46
N GLY A 172 -20.48 -20.83 13.47
CA GLY A 172 -21.01 -21.82 12.53
C GLY A 172 -20.49 -21.68 11.10
N ASP A 173 -19.57 -20.74 10.84
CA ASP A 173 -18.98 -20.49 9.55
C ASP A 173 -17.78 -21.42 9.31
N LEU A 174 -17.98 -22.45 8.49
CA LEU A 174 -16.96 -23.42 8.14
C LEU A 174 -16.21 -23.08 6.83
N GLU A 175 -16.64 -22.08 6.13
CA GLU A 175 -16.12 -21.72 4.79
C GLU A 175 -15.03 -20.64 4.87
N THR A 176 -15.16 -19.67 5.76
CA THR A 176 -14.18 -18.59 5.93
C THR A 176 -12.84 -19.13 6.41
N LYS A 177 -11.78 -18.75 5.70
CA LYS A 177 -10.40 -19.11 5.99
C LYS A 177 -9.63 -17.95 6.61
N PRO A 178 -8.57 -18.23 7.38
CA PRO A 178 -7.62 -17.19 7.76
C PRO A 178 -7.09 -16.44 6.53
N ILE A 179 -7.00 -15.13 6.66
CA ILE A 179 -6.53 -14.25 5.60
C ILE A 179 -5.22 -13.57 5.99
N THR A 180 -4.47 -13.11 5.01
CA THR A 180 -3.37 -12.18 5.22
C THR A 180 -3.85 -10.76 4.93
N MET A 181 -3.27 -9.78 5.60
CA MET A 181 -3.57 -8.37 5.38
C MET A 181 -2.31 -7.52 5.41
N GLY A 182 -2.29 -6.45 4.64
CA GLY A 182 -1.16 -5.53 4.55
C GLY A 182 -0.96 -4.63 5.78
N GLY A 183 -1.83 -4.74 6.79
CA GLY A 183 -1.77 -3.96 8.03
C GLY A 183 -0.63 -4.38 8.96
N GLY A 184 -0.32 -3.50 9.92
CA GLY A 184 0.60 -3.78 11.02
C GLY A 184 -0.16 -4.13 12.31
N THR A 185 0.43 -4.96 13.15
CA THR A 185 -0.14 -5.33 14.46
C THR A 185 0.95 -5.47 15.52
N TYR A 186 0.61 -5.27 16.77
CA TYR A 186 1.49 -5.48 17.93
C TYR A 186 2.01 -6.94 18.00
N ALA A 187 1.27 -7.90 17.43
CA ALA A 187 1.71 -9.30 17.36
C ALA A 187 3.07 -9.46 16.68
N LYS A 188 3.46 -8.57 15.76
CA LYS A 188 4.78 -8.59 15.11
C LYS A 188 5.95 -8.42 16.09
N GLY A 189 5.72 -7.83 17.26
CA GLY A 189 6.73 -7.64 18.30
C GLY A 189 6.77 -8.75 19.37
N ILE A 190 5.91 -9.75 19.28
CA ILE A 190 5.73 -10.79 20.29
C ILE A 190 6.02 -12.15 19.66
N HIS A 191 6.90 -12.94 20.30
CA HIS A 191 7.22 -14.27 19.82
C HIS A 191 5.98 -15.19 19.88
N ASN A 192 5.76 -15.99 18.83
CA ASN A 192 4.66 -16.94 18.71
C ASN A 192 3.27 -16.31 18.96
N CYS A 193 3.06 -15.14 18.39
CA CYS A 193 1.83 -14.37 18.50
C CYS A 193 1.27 -14.03 17.11
N ILE A 194 -0.05 -14.09 16.97
CA ILE A 194 -0.76 -13.80 15.73
C ILE A 194 -1.89 -12.81 16.01
N ALA A 195 -2.27 -12.02 15.01
CA ALA A 195 -3.50 -11.21 15.08
C ALA A 195 -4.72 -12.12 14.89
N PHE A 196 -5.73 -11.93 15.71
CA PHE A 196 -6.96 -12.71 15.67
C PHE A 196 -8.17 -11.87 16.07
N GLY A 197 -9.20 -11.87 15.25
CA GLY A 197 -10.47 -11.20 15.52
C GLY A 197 -10.57 -9.78 14.95
N CYS A 198 -11.45 -9.02 15.50
CA CYS A 198 -11.95 -7.66 15.37
C CYS A 198 -12.91 -7.35 14.22
N GLU A 199 -12.88 -8.03 13.09
CA GLU A 199 -13.86 -7.85 12.01
C GLU A 199 -14.39 -9.19 11.51
N PHE A 200 -15.62 -9.18 11.03
CA PHE A 200 -16.22 -10.31 10.32
C PHE A 200 -16.23 -10.04 8.82
N MET A 201 -16.11 -11.08 8.01
CA MET A 201 -16.11 -10.97 6.56
C MET A 201 -17.38 -10.27 6.06
N GLY A 202 -17.18 -9.27 5.19
CA GLY A 202 -18.28 -8.52 4.57
C GLY A 202 -18.82 -7.35 5.38
N GLU A 203 -18.26 -7.06 6.56
CA GLU A 203 -18.58 -5.85 7.33
C GLU A 203 -17.59 -4.73 6.99
N ASP A 204 -18.12 -3.53 6.76
CA ASP A 204 -17.34 -2.31 6.64
C ASP A 204 -17.54 -1.48 7.91
N CYS A 205 -16.56 -1.55 8.80
CA CYS A 205 -16.56 -0.82 10.07
C CYS A 205 -15.89 0.55 9.98
N HIS A 206 -15.59 1.06 8.79
CA HIS A 206 -14.89 2.32 8.53
C HIS A 206 -13.53 2.41 9.24
N ILE A 207 -12.75 1.31 9.29
CA ILE A 207 -11.46 1.27 9.97
C ILE A 207 -10.53 2.38 9.47
N HIS A 208 -10.00 3.16 10.42
CA HIS A 208 -9.15 4.34 10.19
C HIS A 208 -9.84 5.50 9.45
N ASP A 209 -11.16 5.52 9.41
CA ASP A 209 -11.92 6.59 8.77
C ASP A 209 -12.90 7.27 9.75
N ALA A 210 -13.53 8.36 9.32
CA ALA A 210 -14.51 9.07 10.12
C ALA A 210 -15.71 8.15 10.45
N ASN A 211 -16.18 8.22 11.69
CA ASN A 211 -17.28 7.40 12.22
C ASN A 211 -16.97 5.89 12.26
N GLU A 212 -15.71 5.51 12.44
CA GLU A 212 -15.34 4.13 12.76
C GLU A 212 -16.21 3.57 13.90
N PHE A 213 -16.72 2.37 13.74
CA PHE A 213 -17.64 1.75 14.70
C PHE A 213 -17.42 0.24 14.80
N VAL A 214 -17.95 -0.34 15.87
CA VAL A 214 -18.15 -1.78 16.02
C VAL A 214 -19.60 -2.04 16.42
N ARG A 215 -20.24 -3.01 15.84
CA ARG A 215 -21.59 -3.42 16.21
C ARG A 215 -21.56 -4.15 17.55
N ILE A 216 -22.57 -3.93 18.40
CA ILE A 216 -22.63 -4.54 19.75
C ILE A 216 -22.74 -6.06 19.67
N ASP A 217 -23.52 -6.59 18.71
CA ASP A 217 -23.65 -8.04 18.48
C ASP A 217 -22.32 -8.67 18.03
N CYS A 218 -21.59 -8.01 17.14
CA CYS A 218 -20.25 -8.43 16.73
C CYS A 218 -19.26 -8.43 17.90
N LEU A 219 -19.29 -7.39 18.74
CA LEU A 219 -18.45 -7.31 19.93
C LEU A 219 -18.72 -8.44 20.91
N LEU A 220 -20.00 -8.79 21.16
CA LEU A 220 -20.38 -9.91 22.02
C LEU A 220 -19.93 -11.25 21.43
N GLN A 221 -20.13 -11.45 20.14
CA GLN A 221 -19.68 -12.67 19.45
C GLN A 221 -18.15 -12.81 19.47
N GLN A 222 -17.42 -11.72 19.28
CA GLN A 222 -15.96 -11.70 19.43
C GLN A 222 -15.52 -12.12 20.83
N ALA A 223 -16.18 -11.60 21.88
CA ALA A 223 -15.88 -11.98 23.25
C ALA A 223 -16.07 -13.50 23.48
N GLU A 224 -17.12 -14.10 22.92
CA GLU A 224 -17.36 -15.54 22.98
C GLU A 224 -16.28 -16.33 22.22
N ILE A 225 -15.92 -15.89 20.99
CA ILE A 225 -14.82 -16.48 20.22
C ILE A 225 -13.51 -16.46 21.01
N TYR A 226 -13.18 -15.36 21.68
CA TYR A 226 -11.96 -15.25 22.48
C TYR A 226 -11.95 -16.21 23.68
N VAL A 227 -13.10 -16.41 24.34
CA VAL A 227 -13.19 -17.42 25.42
C VAL A 227 -12.92 -18.83 24.89
N HIS A 228 -13.56 -19.19 23.77
CA HIS A 228 -13.30 -20.49 23.12
C HIS A 228 -11.83 -20.64 22.67
N ALA A 229 -11.27 -19.58 22.11
CA ALA A 229 -9.85 -19.59 21.68
C ALA A 229 -8.90 -19.81 22.87
N LEU A 230 -9.12 -19.11 23.99
CA LEU A 230 -8.31 -19.30 25.18
C LEU A 230 -8.42 -20.72 25.74
N MET A 231 -9.62 -21.29 25.79
CA MET A 231 -9.83 -22.67 26.22
C MET A 231 -9.03 -23.65 25.34
N LYS A 232 -9.15 -23.54 24.01
CA LYS A 232 -8.43 -24.40 23.07
C LYS A 232 -6.90 -24.24 23.13
N LEU A 233 -6.41 -23.06 23.45
CA LEU A 233 -4.97 -22.82 23.60
C LEU A 233 -4.43 -23.36 24.92
N LEU A 234 -5.25 -23.46 25.98
CA LEU A 234 -4.87 -24.00 27.29
C LEU A 234 -4.92 -25.54 27.34
N GLU A 235 -5.67 -26.18 26.45
CA GLU A 235 -5.75 -27.64 26.34
C GLU A 235 -4.53 -28.26 25.62
N ALA A 236 -3.49 -27.47 25.38
CA ALA A 236 -2.33 -27.81 24.54
C ALA A 236 -1.17 -28.46 25.33
#